data_f5c822e95b5998750a3314f7eecc2d34
#
_entry.id   f5c822e95b5998750a3314f7eecc2d34
#
_cell.length_a   1.000
_cell.length_b   1.000
_cell.length_c   1.000
_cell.angle_alpha   90.00
_cell.angle_beta   90.00
_cell.angle_gamma   90.00
#
_symmetry.space_group_name_H-M   'P 1'
#
loop_
_entity.id
_entity.type
_entity.pdbx_description
1 polymer ?
#
loop_
_entity_poly.entity_id
_entity_poly.type
_entity_poly.pdbx_seq_one_letter_code
_entity_poly.pdbx_strand_id
1 'polypeptide(L)'
;MSRKDKQVHLSKLAELLGRSHEVRGRSRHVHMTPPDEDLLWLESWQAERLAMTYGDLHAQDRYRPAVKFFLSDIYGAKDFSRRDDDVRRVYPLMSRVLSEEAIASITLAMDLHAMSQELDEEMVRVLRQEMEVAGELTPAAYAEAYRRVGRIEDRQRQIELVCELGAVLDAVVPNPMLYTAVRLAHGPAHLMGFGELQDFVERGFVAFRHMRGADVFLDAIYQREMTLHHALREGQHPAQWYVPPQEMVVGDYARP
;
A
#
# COMPACT_ATOMS: atom_id res chain seq x y z
N MET A 1 -20.33 -6.86 -17.38
CA MET A 1 -19.71 -7.85 -16.46
C MET A 1 -20.80 -8.61 -15.75
N SER A 2 -20.62 -9.86 -15.46
CA SER A 2 -21.66 -10.83 -15.09
C SER A 2 -21.73 -11.07 -13.56
N ARG A 3 -22.92 -11.41 -13.04
CA ARG A 3 -23.12 -11.88 -11.64
C ARG A 3 -22.11 -12.96 -11.21
N LYS A 4 -21.50 -13.66 -12.17
CA LYS A 4 -20.44 -14.65 -11.98
C LYS A 4 -19.11 -14.01 -11.59
N ASP A 5 -18.79 -12.83 -12.14
CA ASP A 5 -17.54 -12.11 -11.86
C ASP A 5 -17.57 -11.52 -10.44
N LYS A 6 -18.74 -11.00 -10.00
CA LYS A 6 -18.94 -10.56 -8.60
C LYS A 6 -18.68 -11.69 -7.60
N GLN A 7 -19.16 -12.90 -7.91
CA GLN A 7 -18.96 -14.06 -7.03
C GLN A 7 -17.49 -14.48 -6.94
N VAL A 8 -16.73 -14.38 -8.03
CA VAL A 8 -15.28 -14.66 -8.06
C VAL A 8 -14.53 -13.66 -7.16
N HIS A 9 -14.81 -12.37 -7.30
CA HIS A 9 -14.19 -11.35 -6.43
C HIS A 9 -14.55 -11.52 -4.95
N LEU A 10 -15.79 -11.87 -4.65
CA LEU A 10 -16.22 -12.15 -3.28
C LEU A 10 -15.50 -13.37 -2.69
N SER A 11 -15.31 -14.43 -3.48
CA SER A 11 -14.59 -15.63 -3.04
C SER A 11 -13.11 -15.31 -2.79
N LYS A 12 -12.48 -14.57 -3.69
CA LYS A 12 -11.08 -14.13 -3.52
C LYS A 12 -10.91 -13.21 -2.30
N LEU A 13 -11.82 -12.27 -2.10
CA LEU A 13 -11.79 -11.37 -0.94
C LEU A 13 -11.92 -12.16 0.37
N ALA A 14 -12.80 -13.15 0.44
CA ALA A 14 -12.93 -14.01 1.62
C ALA A 14 -11.66 -14.82 1.89
N GLU A 15 -11.00 -15.34 0.85
CA GLU A 15 -9.72 -16.03 0.95
C GLU A 15 -8.61 -15.11 1.47
N LEU A 16 -8.47 -13.90 0.91
CA LEU A 16 -7.47 -12.91 1.31
C LEU A 16 -7.65 -12.47 2.78
N LEU A 17 -8.89 -12.26 3.21
CA LEU A 17 -9.20 -11.96 4.61
C LEU A 17 -8.83 -13.14 5.54
N GLY A 18 -8.93 -14.38 5.07
CA GLY A 18 -8.46 -15.57 5.78
C GLY A 18 -6.94 -15.61 5.87
N ARG A 19 -6.23 -15.39 4.76
CA ARG A 19 -4.75 -15.39 4.69
C ARG A 19 -4.12 -14.36 5.63
N SER A 20 -4.57 -13.13 5.62
CA SER A 20 -4.06 -12.08 6.53
C SER A 20 -4.19 -12.47 8.01
N HIS A 21 -5.20 -13.26 8.37
CA HIS A 21 -5.34 -13.74 9.74
C HIS A 21 -4.41 -14.91 10.08
N GLU A 22 -4.19 -15.82 9.15
CA GLU A 22 -3.28 -16.96 9.35
C GLU A 22 -1.83 -16.51 9.45
N VAL A 23 -1.44 -15.53 8.64
CA VAL A 23 -0.12 -14.91 8.66
C VAL A 23 0.14 -14.32 10.05
N ARG A 24 -0.75 -13.46 10.56
CA ARG A 24 -0.66 -12.92 11.93
C ARG A 24 -0.69 -13.98 13.02
N GLY A 25 -1.46 -15.04 12.85
CA GLY A 25 -1.54 -16.15 13.80
C GLY A 25 -0.24 -16.93 13.89
N ARG A 26 0.49 -17.12 12.78
CA ARG A 26 1.78 -17.77 12.73
C ARG A 26 2.88 -16.96 13.41
N SER A 27 2.91 -15.65 13.17
CA SER A 27 3.90 -14.75 13.80
C SER A 27 3.79 -14.74 15.32
N ARG A 28 2.58 -14.84 15.90
CA ARG A 28 2.37 -14.89 17.36
C ARG A 28 2.88 -16.16 18.03
N HIS A 29 3.09 -17.25 17.31
CA HIS A 29 3.46 -18.54 17.90
C HIS A 29 4.96 -18.87 17.81
N VAL A 30 5.75 -18.13 17.04
CA VAL A 30 7.15 -18.49 16.72
C VAL A 30 8.20 -17.66 17.47
N HIS A 31 7.87 -16.49 18.01
CA HIS A 31 8.86 -15.58 18.64
C HIS A 31 8.51 -15.14 20.06
N MET A 32 9.55 -15.10 20.93
CA MET A 32 9.50 -14.55 22.29
C MET A 32 9.52 -13.01 22.32
N THR A 33 9.73 -12.33 21.18
CA THR A 33 9.56 -10.89 20.99
C THR A 33 8.21 -10.65 20.32
N PRO A 34 7.44 -9.61 20.68
CA PRO A 34 6.20 -9.32 19.97
C PRO A 34 6.52 -9.22 18.47
N PRO A 35 5.90 -10.06 17.62
CA PRO A 35 6.19 -10.07 16.18
C PRO A 35 6.00 -8.69 15.52
N ASP A 36 5.23 -7.83 16.18
CA ASP A 36 4.89 -6.49 15.73
C ASP A 36 6.08 -5.50 15.82
N GLU A 37 7.04 -5.66 16.74
CA GLU A 37 8.16 -4.72 16.89
C GLU A 37 9.17 -4.79 15.74
N ASP A 38 9.53 -5.98 15.30
CA ASP A 38 10.47 -6.17 14.19
C ASP A 38 9.84 -5.78 12.85
N LEU A 39 8.55 -6.02 12.68
CA LEU A 39 7.82 -5.58 11.50
C LEU A 39 7.70 -4.05 11.46
N LEU A 40 7.32 -3.42 12.58
CA LEU A 40 7.29 -1.96 12.71
C LEU A 40 8.65 -1.31 12.48
N TRP A 41 9.74 -1.95 12.93
CA TRP A 41 11.10 -1.50 12.66
C TRP A 41 11.42 -1.50 11.16
N LEU A 42 11.08 -2.58 10.43
CA LEU A 42 11.25 -2.64 8.97
C LEU A 42 10.37 -1.63 8.25
N GLU A 43 9.09 -1.56 8.59
CA GLU A 43 8.13 -0.63 7.99
C GLU A 43 8.53 0.84 8.21
N SER A 44 9.05 1.17 9.41
CA SER A 44 9.54 2.53 9.69
C SER A 44 10.70 2.91 8.77
N TRP A 45 11.67 2.01 8.59
CA TRP A 45 12.78 2.22 7.67
C TRP A 45 12.31 2.36 6.22
N GLN A 46 11.37 1.52 5.79
CA GLN A 46 10.77 1.61 4.45
C GLN A 46 10.03 2.93 4.25
N ALA A 47 9.28 3.40 5.25
CA ALA A 47 8.58 4.68 5.19
C ALA A 47 9.55 5.86 5.09
N GLU A 48 10.67 5.85 5.81
CA GLU A 48 11.74 6.87 5.69
C GLU A 48 12.36 6.87 4.29
N ARG A 49 12.67 5.69 3.75
CA ARG A 49 13.17 5.54 2.40
C ARG A 49 12.19 6.12 1.38
N LEU A 50 10.89 5.77 1.48
CA LEU A 50 9.85 6.30 0.61
C LEU A 50 9.71 7.83 0.73
N ALA A 51 9.80 8.38 1.94
CA ALA A 51 9.75 9.83 2.16
C ALA A 51 10.90 10.55 1.44
N MET A 52 12.10 9.97 1.45
CA MET A 52 13.23 10.49 0.68
C MET A 52 12.99 10.36 -0.84
N THR A 53 12.51 9.20 -1.29
CA THR A 53 12.23 8.92 -2.71
C THR A 53 11.21 9.89 -3.31
N TYR A 54 10.21 10.31 -2.54
CA TYR A 54 9.11 11.16 -3.00
C TYR A 54 9.13 12.59 -2.45
N GLY A 55 10.26 13.04 -1.92
CA GLY A 55 10.43 14.38 -1.34
C GLY A 55 10.12 15.53 -2.30
N ASP A 56 10.46 15.37 -3.58
CA ASP A 56 10.17 16.33 -4.65
C ASP A 56 8.66 16.45 -4.95
N LEU A 57 7.93 15.34 -4.95
CA LEU A 57 6.47 15.35 -5.09
C LEU A 57 5.79 15.88 -3.82
N HIS A 58 6.33 15.55 -2.65
CA HIS A 58 5.85 16.09 -1.39
C HIS A 58 6.00 17.63 -1.30
N ALA A 59 7.02 18.20 -1.91
CA ALA A 59 7.23 19.64 -1.97
C ALA A 59 6.18 20.38 -2.83
N GLN A 60 5.53 19.67 -3.75
CA GLN A 60 4.52 20.25 -4.66
C GLN A 60 3.13 20.19 -4.04
N ASP A 61 2.43 21.34 -3.97
CA ASP A 61 1.07 21.45 -3.38
C ASP A 61 0.09 20.45 -3.98
N ARG A 62 0.17 20.22 -5.29
CA ARG A 62 -0.69 19.30 -6.02
C ARG A 62 -0.60 17.86 -5.52
N TYR A 63 0.61 17.37 -5.26
CA TYR A 63 0.85 15.97 -4.92
C TYR A 63 1.02 15.73 -3.42
N ARG A 64 1.28 16.77 -2.63
CA ARG A 64 1.53 16.68 -1.18
C ARG A 64 0.49 15.87 -0.42
N PRO A 65 -0.84 16.06 -0.61
CA PRO A 65 -1.83 15.24 0.10
C PRO A 65 -1.77 13.76 -0.28
N ALA A 66 -1.50 13.44 -1.56
CA ALA A 66 -1.38 12.07 -2.03
C ALA A 66 -0.11 11.38 -1.48
N VAL A 67 1.04 12.09 -1.48
CA VAL A 67 2.27 11.58 -0.86
C VAL A 67 2.07 11.34 0.63
N LYS A 68 1.44 12.26 1.35
CA LYS A 68 1.13 12.08 2.77
C LYS A 68 0.25 10.84 2.99
N PHE A 69 -0.82 10.69 2.23
CA PHE A 69 -1.71 9.53 2.32
C PHE A 69 -0.93 8.23 2.04
N PHE A 70 -0.12 8.21 0.99
CA PHE A 70 0.71 7.07 0.62
C PHE A 70 1.67 6.67 1.76
N LEU A 71 2.40 7.64 2.31
CA LEU A 71 3.38 7.40 3.37
C LEU A 71 2.75 7.06 4.73
N SER A 72 1.59 7.64 5.05
CA SER A 72 0.98 7.50 6.39
C SER A 72 -0.08 6.41 6.48
N ASP A 73 -0.79 6.14 5.39
CA ASP A 73 -1.98 5.29 5.41
C ASP A 73 -1.81 3.98 4.63
N ILE A 74 -0.83 3.92 3.71
CA ILE A 74 -0.51 2.70 2.93
C ILE A 74 0.78 2.06 3.46
N TYR A 75 1.86 2.84 3.61
CA TYR A 75 3.19 2.38 4.02
C TYR A 75 3.62 2.85 5.41
N GLY A 76 2.76 3.56 6.14
CA GLY A 76 3.07 4.01 7.49
C GLY A 76 3.23 2.84 8.45
N ALA A 77 4.25 2.91 9.32
CA ALA A 77 4.44 1.97 10.42
C ALA A 77 3.30 2.13 11.45
N LYS A 78 2.15 1.57 11.16
CA LYS A 78 0.94 1.61 12.00
C LYS A 78 0.31 0.24 12.09
N ASP A 79 -0.28 -0.05 13.23
CA ASP A 79 -1.14 -1.23 13.37
C ASP A 79 -2.46 -1.02 12.59
N PHE A 80 -2.54 -1.66 11.42
CA PHE A 80 -3.74 -1.68 10.57
C PHE A 80 -4.74 -2.77 10.94
N SER A 81 -4.53 -3.52 12.01
CA SER A 81 -5.37 -4.67 12.41
C SER A 81 -6.84 -4.30 12.58
N ARG A 82 -7.13 -3.12 13.14
CA ARG A 82 -8.51 -2.63 13.30
C ARG A 82 -9.19 -2.38 11.96
N ARG A 83 -8.49 -1.78 11.01
CA ARG A 83 -9.01 -1.55 9.66
C ARG A 83 -9.34 -2.87 8.95
N ASP A 84 -8.48 -3.85 9.09
CA ASP A 84 -8.69 -5.17 8.49
C ASP A 84 -9.84 -5.94 9.16
N ASP A 85 -9.99 -5.81 10.48
CA ASP A 85 -11.14 -6.35 11.21
C ASP A 85 -12.43 -5.63 10.80
N ASP A 86 -12.39 -4.33 10.54
CA ASP A 86 -13.53 -3.56 10.01
C ASP A 86 -13.94 -4.07 8.63
N VAL A 87 -12.99 -4.31 7.71
CA VAL A 87 -13.29 -4.88 6.39
C VAL A 87 -13.99 -6.23 6.53
N ARG A 88 -13.54 -7.11 7.41
CA ARG A 88 -14.19 -8.41 7.67
C ARG A 88 -15.62 -8.28 8.18
N ARG A 89 -15.84 -7.40 9.14
CA ARG A 89 -17.16 -7.18 9.76
C ARG A 89 -18.14 -6.59 8.76
N VAL A 90 -17.67 -5.70 7.87
CA VAL A 90 -18.49 -5.04 6.85
C VAL A 90 -18.72 -5.92 5.62
N TYR A 91 -17.85 -6.92 5.38
CA TYR A 91 -17.90 -7.77 4.20
C TYR A 91 -19.31 -8.34 3.86
N PRO A 92 -20.09 -8.90 4.80
CA PRO A 92 -21.42 -9.41 4.48
C PRO A 92 -22.41 -8.33 4.02
N LEU A 93 -22.25 -7.09 4.50
CA LEU A 93 -23.03 -5.95 4.08
C LEU A 93 -22.58 -5.45 2.71
N MET A 94 -21.26 -5.30 2.51
CA MET A 94 -20.65 -4.86 1.26
C MET A 94 -21.05 -5.74 0.09
N SER A 95 -21.08 -7.07 0.29
CA SER A 95 -21.46 -8.03 -0.76
C SER A 95 -22.88 -7.83 -1.30
N ARG A 96 -23.78 -7.22 -0.50
CA ARG A 96 -25.18 -6.96 -0.87
C ARG A 96 -25.38 -5.57 -1.48
N VAL A 97 -24.61 -4.58 -1.05
CA VAL A 97 -24.86 -3.16 -1.33
C VAL A 97 -23.93 -2.61 -2.41
N LEU A 98 -22.66 -3.07 -2.43
CA LEU A 98 -21.67 -2.53 -3.36
C LEU A 98 -21.81 -3.07 -4.78
N SER A 99 -21.42 -2.22 -5.74
CA SER A 99 -21.25 -2.63 -7.13
C SER A 99 -20.10 -3.63 -7.27
N GLU A 100 -20.05 -4.30 -8.39
CA GLU A 100 -18.99 -5.26 -8.71
C GLU A 100 -17.63 -4.59 -8.81
N GLU A 101 -17.57 -3.40 -9.40
CA GLU A 101 -16.35 -2.61 -9.54
C GLU A 101 -15.79 -2.19 -8.15
N ALA A 102 -16.68 -1.82 -7.22
CA ALA A 102 -16.25 -1.48 -5.86
C ALA A 102 -15.70 -2.71 -5.12
N ILE A 103 -16.32 -3.89 -5.29
CA ILE A 103 -15.82 -5.14 -4.70
C ILE A 103 -14.47 -5.53 -5.32
N ALA A 104 -14.31 -5.39 -6.65
CA ALA A 104 -13.05 -5.65 -7.33
C ALA A 104 -11.92 -4.74 -6.80
N SER A 105 -12.21 -3.46 -6.59
CA SER A 105 -11.25 -2.49 -6.03
C SER A 105 -10.81 -2.86 -4.62
N ILE A 106 -11.75 -3.27 -3.77
CA ILE A 106 -11.44 -3.72 -2.41
C ILE A 106 -10.64 -5.02 -2.44
N THR A 107 -10.97 -5.95 -3.33
CA THR A 107 -10.21 -7.19 -3.52
C THR A 107 -8.78 -6.90 -3.92
N LEU A 108 -8.57 -5.94 -4.84
CA LEU A 108 -7.24 -5.50 -5.26
C LEU A 108 -6.43 -4.89 -4.09
N ALA A 109 -7.07 -4.05 -3.28
CA ALA A 109 -6.44 -3.46 -2.10
C ALA A 109 -6.04 -4.52 -1.06
N MET A 110 -6.89 -5.52 -0.84
CA MET A 110 -6.60 -6.62 0.08
C MET A 110 -5.53 -7.57 -0.47
N ASP A 111 -5.46 -7.79 -1.79
CA ASP A 111 -4.40 -8.56 -2.44
C ASP A 111 -3.03 -7.89 -2.23
N LEU A 112 -2.97 -6.59 -2.49
CA LEU A 112 -1.78 -5.77 -2.22
C LEU A 112 -1.37 -5.84 -0.75
N HIS A 113 -2.32 -5.69 0.17
CA HIS A 113 -2.04 -5.71 1.60
C HIS A 113 -1.50 -7.08 2.06
N ALA A 114 -2.14 -8.19 1.66
CA ALA A 114 -1.70 -9.54 2.02
C ALA A 114 -0.30 -9.84 1.45
N MET A 115 -0.05 -9.47 0.20
CA MET A 115 1.27 -9.64 -0.44
C MET A 115 2.34 -8.82 0.28
N SER A 116 2.05 -7.57 0.64
CA SER A 116 2.99 -6.70 1.36
C SER A 116 3.37 -7.30 2.71
N GLN A 117 2.38 -7.77 3.49
CA GLN A 117 2.64 -8.43 4.77
C GLN A 117 3.53 -9.66 4.63
N GLU A 118 3.22 -10.56 3.68
CA GLU A 118 4.02 -11.77 3.45
C GLU A 118 5.47 -11.43 3.10
N LEU A 119 5.67 -10.45 2.22
CA LEU A 119 7.00 -10.03 1.78
C LEU A 119 7.80 -9.38 2.92
N ASP A 120 7.16 -8.60 3.76
CA ASP A 120 7.81 -7.93 4.88
C ASP A 120 8.12 -8.89 6.03
N GLU A 121 7.26 -9.89 6.31
CA GLU A 121 7.57 -10.97 7.26
C GLU A 121 8.79 -11.79 6.81
N GLU A 122 8.88 -12.11 5.52
CA GLU A 122 10.05 -12.82 4.98
C GLU A 122 11.31 -11.95 5.07
N MET A 123 11.20 -10.64 4.83
CA MET A 123 12.32 -9.70 5.01
C MET A 123 12.78 -9.67 6.47
N VAL A 124 11.86 -9.55 7.43
CA VAL A 124 12.16 -9.58 8.87
C VAL A 124 12.84 -10.88 9.24
N ARG A 125 12.32 -12.02 8.79
CA ARG A 125 12.91 -13.33 9.05
C ARG A 125 14.35 -13.41 8.56
N VAL A 126 14.62 -12.98 7.33
CA VAL A 126 15.98 -13.00 6.77
C VAL A 126 16.90 -12.03 7.53
N LEU A 127 16.44 -10.80 7.79
CA LEU A 127 17.22 -9.79 8.50
C LEU A 127 17.61 -10.25 9.92
N ARG A 128 16.64 -10.78 10.68
CA ARG A 128 16.81 -11.13 12.09
C ARG A 128 17.44 -12.49 12.30
N GLN A 129 16.97 -13.53 11.56
CA GLN A 129 17.35 -14.91 11.82
C GLN A 129 18.53 -15.40 10.99
N GLU A 130 18.68 -14.92 9.73
CA GLU A 130 19.77 -15.38 8.87
C GLU A 130 20.95 -14.40 8.83
N MET A 131 20.69 -13.09 8.93
CA MET A 131 21.73 -12.07 8.88
C MET A 131 22.08 -11.49 10.26
N GLU A 132 21.30 -11.83 11.30
CA GLU A 132 21.50 -11.42 12.68
C GLU A 132 21.61 -9.87 12.81
N VAL A 133 20.87 -9.11 11.97
CA VAL A 133 20.89 -7.66 12.01
C VAL A 133 20.25 -7.17 13.31
N ALA A 134 21.05 -6.54 14.17
CA ALA A 134 20.60 -5.90 15.38
C ALA A 134 20.78 -4.37 15.26
N GLY A 135 19.82 -3.60 15.76
CA GLY A 135 19.88 -2.13 15.74
C GLY A 135 19.39 -1.53 14.42
N GLU A 136 20.10 -0.51 13.93
CA GLU A 136 19.69 0.27 12.75
C GLU A 136 19.83 -0.54 11.45
N LEU A 137 18.79 -0.50 10.61
CA LEU A 137 18.79 -1.14 9.29
C LEU A 137 19.54 -0.27 8.28
N THR A 138 20.63 -0.81 7.74
CA THR A 138 21.41 -0.12 6.71
C THR A 138 20.88 -0.45 5.31
N PRO A 139 21.07 0.45 4.32
CA PRO A 139 20.74 0.19 2.92
C PRO A 139 21.36 -1.10 2.37
N ALA A 140 22.61 -1.39 2.74
CA ALA A 140 23.31 -2.59 2.30
C ALA A 140 22.67 -3.88 2.88
N ALA A 141 22.29 -3.87 4.16
CA ALA A 141 21.62 -4.99 4.80
C ALA A 141 20.22 -5.22 4.19
N TYR A 142 19.48 -4.15 3.92
CA TYR A 142 18.19 -4.24 3.24
C TYR A 142 18.31 -4.85 1.84
N ALA A 143 19.28 -4.37 1.03
CA ALA A 143 19.51 -4.90 -0.32
C ALA A 143 19.89 -6.38 -0.32
N GLU A 144 20.75 -6.80 0.63
CA GLU A 144 21.13 -8.20 0.79
C GLU A 144 19.94 -9.07 1.22
N ALA A 145 19.15 -8.62 2.19
CA ALA A 145 17.93 -9.32 2.61
C ALA A 145 16.93 -9.46 1.46
N TYR A 146 16.72 -8.37 0.70
CA TYR A 146 15.85 -8.35 -0.48
C TYR A 146 16.24 -9.43 -1.49
N ARG A 147 17.53 -9.58 -1.77
CA ARG A 147 18.07 -10.61 -2.66
C ARG A 147 17.89 -12.02 -2.11
N ARG A 148 18.12 -12.20 -0.78
CA ARG A 148 18.00 -13.54 -0.13
C ARG A 148 16.55 -14.01 -0.08
N VAL A 149 15.59 -13.12 0.16
CA VAL A 149 14.17 -13.43 0.07
C VAL A 149 13.80 -13.93 -1.33
N GLY A 150 14.35 -13.33 -2.39
CA GLY A 150 14.30 -13.85 -3.75
C GLY A 150 12.93 -13.85 -4.43
N ARG A 151 11.88 -13.30 -3.82
CA ARG A 151 10.51 -13.22 -4.39
C ARG A 151 10.39 -12.07 -5.39
N ILE A 152 11.17 -12.12 -6.46
CA ILE A 152 11.36 -11.03 -7.42
C ILE A 152 10.07 -10.68 -8.17
N GLU A 153 9.34 -11.70 -8.66
CA GLU A 153 8.09 -11.53 -9.38
C GLU A 153 6.99 -10.94 -8.48
N ASP A 154 6.94 -11.37 -7.22
CA ASP A 154 5.97 -10.84 -6.26
C ASP A 154 6.27 -9.39 -5.89
N ARG A 155 7.52 -8.99 -5.77
CA ARG A 155 7.92 -7.59 -5.56
C ARG A 155 7.55 -6.72 -6.75
N GLN A 156 7.79 -7.20 -7.99
CA GLN A 156 7.32 -6.51 -9.18
C GLN A 156 5.79 -6.40 -9.16
N ARG A 157 5.09 -7.50 -8.87
CA ARG A 157 3.62 -7.50 -8.81
C ARG A 157 3.08 -6.55 -7.73
N GLN A 158 3.74 -6.43 -6.59
CA GLN A 158 3.40 -5.47 -5.54
C GLN A 158 3.43 -4.02 -6.08
N ILE A 159 4.47 -3.64 -6.84
CA ILE A 159 4.58 -2.31 -7.46
C ILE A 159 3.44 -2.09 -8.47
N GLU A 160 3.16 -3.07 -9.32
CA GLU A 160 2.07 -3.02 -10.28
C GLU A 160 0.72 -2.85 -9.60
N LEU A 161 0.44 -3.60 -8.52
CA LEU A 161 -0.81 -3.51 -7.74
C LEU A 161 -1.01 -2.13 -7.13
N VAL A 162 0.05 -1.48 -6.65
CA VAL A 162 -0.03 -0.09 -6.15
C VAL A 162 -0.51 0.85 -7.25
N CYS A 163 0.05 0.73 -8.44
CA CYS A 163 -0.32 1.58 -9.59
C CYS A 163 -1.73 1.26 -10.10
N GLU A 164 -2.11 -0.01 -10.19
CA GLU A 164 -3.46 -0.44 -10.57
C GLU A 164 -4.50 0.10 -9.60
N LEU A 165 -4.26 -0.01 -8.29
CA LEU A 165 -5.16 0.52 -7.26
C LEU A 165 -5.28 2.05 -7.35
N GLY A 166 -4.15 2.73 -7.55
CA GLY A 166 -4.12 4.18 -7.77
C GLY A 166 -4.93 4.61 -8.99
N ALA A 167 -4.81 3.90 -10.12
CA ALA A 167 -5.57 4.18 -11.33
C ALA A 167 -7.08 3.98 -11.12
N VAL A 168 -7.48 2.94 -10.39
CA VAL A 168 -8.89 2.71 -10.02
C VAL A 168 -9.42 3.85 -9.16
N LEU A 169 -8.65 4.31 -8.17
CA LEU A 169 -9.04 5.46 -7.33
C LEU A 169 -9.16 6.74 -8.16
N ASP A 170 -8.23 7.00 -9.06
CA ASP A 170 -8.27 8.19 -9.93
C ASP A 170 -9.51 8.21 -10.83
N ALA A 171 -9.92 7.04 -11.33
CA ALA A 171 -11.12 6.91 -12.18
C ALA A 171 -12.44 7.16 -11.41
N VAL A 172 -12.51 6.83 -10.11
CA VAL A 172 -13.77 6.93 -9.33
C VAL A 172 -13.89 8.24 -8.55
N VAL A 173 -12.79 8.85 -8.16
CA VAL A 173 -12.75 10.08 -7.34
C VAL A 173 -13.44 11.30 -7.98
N PRO A 174 -13.43 11.50 -9.32
CA PRO A 174 -14.16 12.61 -9.95
C PRO A 174 -15.69 12.53 -9.79
N ASN A 175 -16.24 11.35 -9.45
CA ASN A 175 -17.69 11.18 -9.31
C ASN A 175 -18.23 11.92 -8.07
N PRO A 176 -19.05 13.01 -8.23
CA PRO A 176 -19.54 13.80 -7.11
C PRO A 176 -20.55 13.06 -6.23
N MET A 177 -21.28 12.09 -6.81
CA MET A 177 -22.25 11.28 -6.06
C MET A 177 -21.51 10.34 -5.11
N LEU A 178 -20.41 9.72 -5.59
CA LEU A 178 -19.61 8.82 -4.78
C LEU A 178 -18.91 9.58 -3.64
N TYR A 179 -18.36 10.76 -3.93
CA TYR A 179 -17.78 11.62 -2.90
C TYR A 179 -18.79 12.01 -1.81
N THR A 180 -20.01 12.37 -2.23
CA THR A 180 -21.09 12.71 -1.29
C THR A 180 -21.49 11.50 -0.46
N ALA A 181 -21.60 10.31 -1.06
CA ALA A 181 -21.92 9.08 -0.37
C ALA A 181 -20.87 8.71 0.68
N VAL A 182 -19.58 8.80 0.34
CA VAL A 182 -18.47 8.58 1.28
C VAL A 182 -18.57 9.53 2.47
N ARG A 183 -18.83 10.81 2.24
CA ARG A 183 -18.98 11.80 3.32
C ARG A 183 -20.22 11.58 4.20
N LEU A 184 -21.34 11.19 3.61
CA LEU A 184 -22.57 10.90 4.34
C LEU A 184 -22.45 9.63 5.19
N ALA A 185 -21.60 8.69 4.78
CA ALA A 185 -21.34 7.46 5.53
C ALA A 185 -20.51 7.68 6.80
N HIS A 186 -19.82 8.84 6.96
CA HIS A 186 -18.92 9.14 8.08
C HIS A 186 -19.59 8.89 9.44
N GLY A 187 -20.67 9.60 9.74
CA GLY A 187 -21.38 9.45 11.03
C GLY A 187 -21.88 8.03 11.30
N PRO A 188 -22.66 7.42 10.38
CA PRO A 188 -23.11 6.04 10.54
C PRO A 188 -21.96 5.04 10.70
N ALA A 189 -20.87 5.17 9.94
CA ALA A 189 -19.73 4.26 10.03
C ALA A 189 -19.05 4.33 11.42
N HIS A 190 -18.82 5.53 11.94
CA HIS A 190 -18.26 5.72 13.28
C HIS A 190 -19.18 5.14 14.37
N LEU A 191 -20.50 5.36 14.28
CA LEU A 191 -21.47 4.80 15.23
C LEU A 191 -21.51 3.26 15.21
N MET A 192 -21.28 2.66 14.05
CA MET A 192 -21.22 1.19 13.89
C MET A 192 -19.85 0.59 14.21
N GLY A 193 -18.86 1.42 14.57
CA GLY A 193 -17.50 0.99 14.90
C GLY A 193 -16.62 0.69 13.67
N PHE A 194 -16.88 1.32 12.52
CA PHE A 194 -16.09 1.25 11.28
C PHE A 194 -15.35 2.56 10.99
N GLY A 195 -15.08 3.34 12.04
CA GLY A 195 -14.52 4.68 11.88
C GLY A 195 -13.16 4.70 11.21
N GLU A 196 -12.26 3.79 11.58
CA GLU A 196 -10.90 3.75 11.01
C GLU A 196 -10.90 3.45 9.51
N LEU A 197 -11.73 2.51 9.06
CA LEU A 197 -11.91 2.20 7.64
C LEU A 197 -12.51 3.40 6.89
N GLN A 198 -13.52 4.04 7.47
CA GLN A 198 -14.17 5.21 6.88
C GLN A 198 -13.19 6.37 6.72
N ASP A 199 -12.43 6.68 7.76
CA ASP A 199 -11.45 7.76 7.76
C ASP A 199 -10.33 7.51 6.73
N PHE A 200 -9.88 6.26 6.59
CA PHE A 200 -8.94 5.85 5.56
C PHE A 200 -9.48 6.12 4.15
N VAL A 201 -10.72 5.70 3.89
CA VAL A 201 -11.38 5.92 2.59
C VAL A 201 -11.53 7.42 2.30
N GLU A 202 -11.98 8.21 3.28
CA GLU A 202 -12.13 9.67 3.12
C GLU A 202 -10.81 10.36 2.83
N ARG A 203 -9.72 10.03 3.55
CA ARG A 203 -8.38 10.59 3.31
C ARG A 203 -7.88 10.28 1.91
N GLY A 204 -8.06 9.04 1.45
CA GLY A 204 -7.71 8.64 0.08
C GLY A 204 -8.48 9.43 -0.97
N PHE A 205 -9.81 9.55 -0.82
CA PHE A 205 -10.65 10.35 -1.71
C PHE A 205 -10.23 11.82 -1.77
N VAL A 206 -9.98 12.44 -0.62
CA VAL A 206 -9.55 13.84 -0.55
C VAL A 206 -8.19 14.03 -1.23
N ALA A 207 -7.24 13.13 -0.99
CA ALA A 207 -5.90 13.19 -1.56
C ALA A 207 -5.91 13.08 -3.08
N PHE A 208 -6.60 12.07 -3.64
CA PHE A 208 -6.69 11.89 -5.09
C PHE A 208 -7.51 12.99 -5.77
N ARG A 209 -8.60 13.43 -5.15
CA ARG A 209 -9.38 14.56 -5.68
C ARG A 209 -8.59 15.86 -5.75
N HIS A 210 -7.73 16.12 -4.76
CA HIS A 210 -6.87 17.30 -4.75
C HIS A 210 -5.85 17.27 -5.90
N MET A 211 -5.35 16.09 -6.22
CA MET A 211 -4.35 15.87 -7.27
C MET A 211 -4.86 16.14 -8.68
N ARG A 212 -6.17 15.97 -8.95
CA ARG A 212 -6.83 16.26 -10.26
C ARG A 212 -6.20 15.50 -11.42
N GLY A 213 -6.06 14.20 -11.26
CA GLY A 213 -5.41 13.28 -12.20
C GLY A 213 -4.11 12.73 -11.63
N ALA A 214 -4.01 11.41 -11.59
CA ALA A 214 -2.94 10.69 -10.91
C ALA A 214 -1.84 10.19 -11.86
N ASP A 215 -1.98 10.34 -13.17
CA ASP A 215 -1.07 9.73 -14.16
C ASP A 215 0.40 10.00 -13.86
N VAL A 216 0.79 11.28 -13.71
CA VAL A 216 2.19 11.67 -13.44
C VAL A 216 2.68 11.12 -12.09
N PHE A 217 1.80 11.07 -11.09
CA PHE A 217 2.11 10.55 -9.77
C PHE A 217 2.33 9.03 -9.81
N LEU A 218 1.46 8.30 -10.48
CA LEU A 218 1.53 6.85 -10.61
C LEU A 218 2.72 6.43 -11.49
N ASP A 219 2.98 7.15 -12.58
CA ASP A 219 4.17 6.94 -13.40
C ASP A 219 5.46 7.14 -12.60
N ALA A 220 5.52 8.19 -11.77
CA ALA A 220 6.67 8.42 -10.91
C ALA A 220 6.86 7.27 -9.90
N ILE A 221 5.79 6.74 -9.30
CA ILE A 221 5.84 5.57 -8.42
C ILE A 221 6.38 4.37 -9.19
N TYR A 222 5.76 4.03 -10.31
CA TYR A 222 6.15 2.88 -11.11
C TYR A 222 7.62 2.92 -11.51
N GLN A 223 8.06 4.01 -12.12
CA GLN A 223 9.43 4.14 -12.62
C GLN A 223 10.46 4.09 -11.49
N ARG A 224 10.21 4.78 -10.37
CA ARG A 224 11.15 4.85 -9.25
C ARG A 224 11.26 3.51 -8.53
N GLU A 225 10.13 2.88 -8.20
CA GLU A 225 10.15 1.59 -7.49
C GLU A 225 10.66 0.46 -8.41
N MET A 226 10.35 0.46 -9.70
CA MET A 226 10.91 -0.51 -10.65
C MET A 226 12.42 -0.34 -10.84
N THR A 227 12.90 0.90 -10.91
CA THR A 227 14.35 1.17 -10.97
C THR A 227 15.06 0.65 -9.72
N LEU A 228 14.50 0.91 -8.55
CA LEU A 228 15.02 0.39 -7.29
C LEU A 228 14.95 -1.14 -7.23
N HIS A 229 13.82 -1.74 -7.62
CA HIS A 229 13.65 -3.18 -7.70
C HIS A 229 14.73 -3.86 -8.54
N HIS A 230 15.01 -3.33 -9.74
CA HIS A 230 16.07 -3.84 -10.59
C HIS A 230 17.46 -3.72 -9.96
N ALA A 231 17.77 -2.57 -9.36
CA ALA A 231 19.04 -2.36 -8.69
C ALA A 231 19.24 -3.33 -7.51
N LEU A 232 18.22 -3.50 -6.67
CA LEU A 232 18.26 -4.43 -5.53
C LEU A 232 18.43 -5.88 -5.97
N ARG A 233 17.75 -6.30 -7.04
CA ARG A 233 17.90 -7.63 -7.63
C ARG A 233 19.33 -7.91 -8.08
N GLU A 234 20.00 -6.91 -8.63
CA GLU A 234 21.40 -7.00 -9.10
C GLU A 234 22.42 -6.85 -7.97
N GLY A 235 21.96 -6.70 -6.72
CA GLY A 235 22.83 -6.50 -5.56
C GLY A 235 23.41 -5.09 -5.46
N GLN A 236 22.87 -4.16 -6.21
CA GLN A 236 23.22 -2.76 -6.13
C GLN A 236 22.39 -2.10 -5.01
N HIS A 237 23.03 -1.35 -4.16
CA HIS A 237 22.36 -0.46 -3.22
C HIS A 237 22.75 0.97 -3.59
N PRO A 238 21.80 1.78 -4.10
CA PRO A 238 22.12 3.18 -4.41
C PRO A 238 22.58 3.89 -3.14
N ALA A 239 23.72 4.59 -3.20
CA ALA A 239 24.20 5.39 -2.07
C ALA A 239 23.21 6.48 -1.66
N GLN A 240 22.37 6.88 -2.60
CA GLN A 240 21.17 7.67 -2.39
C GLN A 240 20.00 6.87 -2.98
N TRP A 241 18.99 6.55 -2.18
CA TRP A 241 17.85 5.73 -2.55
C TRP A 241 17.02 6.29 -3.70
N TYR A 242 17.21 7.53 -4.05
CA TYR A 242 16.75 8.17 -5.27
C TYR A 242 17.45 9.52 -5.47
N VAL A 243 18.12 9.67 -6.59
CA VAL A 243 18.40 10.98 -7.18
C VAL A 243 17.40 11.13 -8.32
N PRO A 244 16.49 12.12 -8.29
CA PRO A 244 15.63 12.38 -9.45
C PRO A 244 16.53 12.53 -10.67
N PRO A 245 16.18 11.92 -11.83
CA PRO A 245 16.85 12.26 -13.07
C PRO A 245 16.83 13.79 -13.20
N GLN A 246 17.99 14.40 -13.41
CA GLN A 246 18.12 15.87 -13.53
C GLN A 246 17.27 16.45 -14.67
N GLU A 247 16.63 15.60 -15.48
CA GLU A 247 15.85 15.95 -16.67
C GLU A 247 14.33 15.83 -16.52
N MET A 248 13.80 15.33 -15.42
CA MET A 248 12.35 15.39 -15.17
C MET A 248 11.96 16.75 -14.56
N VAL A 249 12.19 17.81 -15.32
CA VAL A 249 11.51 19.08 -15.08
C VAL A 249 10.03 18.85 -15.40
N VAL A 250 9.17 18.92 -14.39
CA VAL A 250 7.70 18.84 -14.46
C VAL A 250 7.10 20.01 -15.31
N GLY A 251 7.84 20.52 -16.27
CA GLY A 251 7.48 21.69 -17.11
C GLY A 251 6.74 21.38 -18.40
N ASP A 252 6.81 20.15 -18.92
CA ASP A 252 6.37 19.89 -20.30
C ASP A 252 5.00 19.20 -20.46
N TYR A 253 4.27 18.95 -19.39
CA TYR A 253 2.94 18.31 -19.46
C TYR A 253 1.76 19.28 -19.21
N ALA A 254 1.97 20.57 -19.33
CA ALA A 254 0.89 21.53 -19.47
C ALA A 254 0.44 21.53 -20.94
N ARG A 255 -0.44 20.61 -21.33
CA ARG A 255 -1.25 20.77 -22.53
C ARG A 255 -2.67 21.15 -22.19
N PRO A 256 -3.29 21.99 -23.05
CA PRO A 256 -4.47 22.82 -22.78
C PRO A 256 -5.73 21.98 -22.56
#